data_f1c4a8ce84355c2e49342567cc8a0274
#
_entry.id   f1c4a8ce84355c2e49342567cc8a0274
#
_cell.length_a   1.000
_cell.length_b   1.000
_cell.length_c   1.000
_cell.angle_alpha   90.00
_cell.angle_beta   90.00
_cell.angle_gamma   90.00
#
_symmetry.space_group_name_H-M   'P 1'
#
loop_
_entity.id
_entity.type
_entity.pdbx_description
1 polymer ?
#
loop_
_entity_poly.entity_id
_entity_poly.type
_entity_poly.pdbx_seq_one_letter_code
_entity_poly.pdbx_strand_id
1 'polypeptide(L)'
;LFHVADYLPFLLPKLATEEIEVHLRDYFRYVHDTRGRAEEARAKLKRVLRQAADHQRPVLLLAHSMGSVISYDALWQLSREEESGVSVDLLLTSGSPLGQKIVQRHLLGKGERGETRYPSNIGSWINIAALGELTAIDRRLGNDFSAMTRLGLVREIRDFEVFNYYRMRGVLNVHAEYGYLVNEVTARCVIEWWRSVAEGT
;
A
#
# COMPACT_ATOMS: atom_id res chain seq x y z
N LEU A 1 -20.18 -14.85 -0.02
CA LEU A 1 -18.79 -15.21 0.35
C LEU A 1 -17.96 -13.97 0.76
N PHE A 2 -18.14 -12.80 0.11
CA PHE A 2 -17.36 -11.58 0.40
C PHE A 2 -17.64 -10.94 1.77
N HIS A 3 -18.83 -11.13 2.35
CA HIS A 3 -19.15 -10.61 3.68
C HIS A 3 -18.55 -11.43 4.84
N VAL A 4 -18.12 -12.66 4.59
CA VAL A 4 -17.49 -13.49 5.61
C VAL A 4 -16.06 -13.02 5.92
N ALA A 5 -15.34 -12.52 4.90
CA ALA A 5 -13.98 -12.01 5.07
C ALA A 5 -13.90 -10.80 6.03
N ASP A 6 -14.94 -9.96 6.08
CA ASP A 6 -14.99 -8.80 6.98
C ASP A 6 -15.15 -9.19 8.46
N TYR A 7 -15.64 -10.42 8.71
CA TYR A 7 -15.81 -10.98 10.07
C TYR A 7 -14.70 -11.99 10.44
N LEU A 8 -13.82 -12.32 9.47
CA LEU A 8 -12.69 -13.22 9.71
C LEU A 8 -11.82 -12.82 10.91
N PRO A 9 -11.56 -11.53 11.21
CA PRO A 9 -10.77 -11.16 12.37
C PRO A 9 -11.28 -11.71 13.70
N PHE A 10 -12.59 -12.00 13.81
CA PHE A 10 -13.18 -12.63 15.00
C PHE A 10 -13.07 -14.15 15.02
N LEU A 11 -12.87 -14.78 13.85
CA LEU A 11 -12.73 -16.23 13.70
C LEU A 11 -11.24 -16.67 13.61
N LEU A 12 -10.34 -15.75 13.28
CA LEU A 12 -8.93 -15.97 13.09
C LEU A 12 -8.17 -16.51 14.32
N PRO A 13 -8.51 -16.20 15.58
CA PRO A 13 -7.79 -16.79 16.73
C PRO A 13 -7.77 -18.32 16.77
N LYS A 14 -8.66 -18.97 16.01
CA LYS A 14 -8.72 -20.43 15.91
C LYS A 14 -8.11 -21.03 14.62
N LEU A 15 -7.83 -20.19 13.61
CA LEU A 15 -7.38 -20.62 12.29
C LEU A 15 -6.10 -19.91 11.82
N ALA A 16 -5.63 -18.91 12.56
CA ALA A 16 -4.52 -18.08 12.15
C ALA A 16 -3.19 -18.82 12.34
N THR A 17 -2.39 -18.84 11.28
CA THR A 17 -0.97 -19.08 11.39
C THR A 17 -0.32 -17.92 12.15
N GLU A 18 0.81 -18.15 12.84
CA GLU A 18 1.56 -17.12 13.60
C GLU A 18 1.80 -15.84 12.77
N GLU A 19 1.94 -15.97 11.46
CA GLU A 19 2.12 -14.84 10.54
C GLU A 19 0.92 -13.89 10.51
N ILE A 20 -0.30 -14.42 10.44
CA ILE A 20 -1.53 -13.59 10.42
C ILE A 20 -1.70 -12.85 11.75
N GLU A 21 -1.41 -13.53 12.88
CA GLU A 21 -1.46 -12.88 14.19
C GLU A 21 -0.48 -11.73 14.31
N VAL A 22 0.73 -11.86 13.77
CA VAL A 22 1.73 -10.80 13.77
C VAL A 22 1.24 -9.60 12.94
N HIS A 23 0.73 -9.82 11.72
CA HIS A 23 0.27 -8.73 10.85
C HIS A 23 -0.95 -8.00 11.40
N LEU A 24 -1.92 -8.73 11.95
CA LEU A 24 -3.08 -8.13 12.62
C LEU A 24 -2.65 -7.34 13.86
N ARG A 25 -1.72 -7.87 14.64
CA ARG A 25 -1.19 -7.19 15.82
C ARG A 25 -0.49 -5.88 15.46
N ASP A 26 0.32 -5.87 14.40
CA ASP A 26 1.03 -4.68 13.97
C ASP A 26 0.07 -3.64 13.36
N TYR A 27 -0.95 -4.09 12.64
CA TYR A 27 -2.03 -3.24 12.18
C TYR A 27 -2.79 -2.59 13.36
N PHE A 28 -3.23 -3.38 14.35
CA PHE A 28 -3.91 -2.83 15.51
C PHE A 28 -3.03 -1.90 16.34
N ARG A 29 -1.73 -2.17 16.44
CA ARG A 29 -0.77 -1.27 17.07
C ARG A 29 -0.64 0.05 16.35
N TYR A 30 -0.71 0.04 15.02
CA TYR A 30 -0.68 1.26 14.21
C TYR A 30 -1.95 2.08 14.39
N VAL A 31 -3.11 1.44 14.31
CA VAL A 31 -4.43 2.11 14.38
C VAL A 31 -4.74 2.64 15.78
N HIS A 32 -4.40 1.87 16.81
CA HIS A 32 -4.63 2.24 18.22
C HIS A 32 -3.37 2.76 18.91
N ASP A 33 -2.53 3.44 18.14
CA ASP A 33 -1.25 3.94 18.63
C ASP A 33 -1.43 5.04 19.68
N THR A 34 -1.16 4.69 20.93
CA THR A 34 -1.16 5.64 22.07
C THR A 34 0.22 6.23 22.35
N ARG A 35 1.25 5.82 21.60
CA ARG A 35 2.66 6.19 21.84
C ARG A 35 3.28 7.01 20.72
N GLY A 36 2.51 7.43 19.71
CA GLY A 36 2.98 8.23 18.58
C GLY A 36 3.85 7.49 17.55
N ARG A 37 3.93 6.16 17.60
CA ARG A 37 4.75 5.36 16.68
C ARG A 37 4.23 5.38 15.24
N ALA A 38 2.91 5.44 15.07
CA ALA A 38 2.30 5.55 13.77
C ALA A 38 2.69 6.88 13.10
N GLU A 39 2.62 7.99 13.84
CA GLU A 39 3.08 9.29 13.34
C GLU A 39 4.59 9.31 13.10
N GLU A 40 5.39 8.71 13.98
CA GLU A 40 6.83 8.59 13.78
C GLU A 40 7.16 7.83 12.49
N ALA A 41 6.46 6.72 12.21
CA ALA A 41 6.64 5.96 10.98
C ALA A 41 6.31 6.79 9.73
N ARG A 42 5.17 7.50 9.74
CA ARG A 42 4.79 8.42 8.66
C ARG A 42 5.80 9.56 8.51
N ALA A 43 6.24 10.15 9.61
CA ALA A 43 7.21 11.25 9.60
C ALA A 43 8.55 10.85 8.96
N LYS A 44 9.03 9.62 9.22
CA LYS A 44 10.24 9.09 8.58
C LYS A 44 10.08 9.03 7.05
N LEU A 45 8.97 8.50 6.56
CA LEU A 45 8.69 8.43 5.13
C LEU A 45 8.51 9.83 4.52
N LYS A 46 7.71 10.69 5.16
CA LYS A 46 7.49 12.07 4.71
C LYS A 46 8.81 12.85 4.54
N ARG A 47 9.75 12.66 5.46
CA ARG A 47 11.08 13.30 5.36
C ARG A 47 11.84 12.88 4.11
N VAL A 48 11.85 11.59 3.78
CA VAL A 48 12.53 11.08 2.59
C VAL A 48 11.86 11.58 1.31
N LEU A 49 10.53 11.59 1.28
CA LEU A 49 9.76 12.07 0.12
C LEU A 49 9.97 13.57 -0.11
N ARG A 50 10.03 14.40 0.95
CA ARG A 50 10.35 15.83 0.83
C ARG A 50 11.76 16.03 0.28
N GLN A 51 12.76 15.28 0.76
CA GLN A 51 14.11 15.35 0.21
C GLN A 51 14.16 15.01 -1.29
N ALA A 52 13.34 14.07 -1.75
CA ALA A 52 13.24 13.75 -3.18
C ALA A 52 12.60 14.92 -3.95
N ALA A 53 11.55 15.53 -3.41
CA ALA A 53 10.88 16.70 -4.00
C ALA A 53 11.82 17.92 -4.07
N ASP A 54 12.57 18.22 -3.01
CA ASP A 54 13.56 19.31 -2.98
C ASP A 54 14.61 19.17 -4.08
N HIS A 55 14.93 17.94 -4.47
CA HIS A 55 15.88 17.65 -5.55
C HIS A 55 15.19 17.38 -6.90
N GLN A 56 13.89 17.58 -7.01
CA GLN A 56 13.09 17.34 -8.21
C GLN A 56 13.31 15.94 -8.81
N ARG A 57 13.47 14.94 -7.94
CA ARG A 57 13.72 13.56 -8.38
C ARG A 57 12.40 12.82 -8.58
N PRO A 58 12.28 12.05 -9.67
CA PRO A 58 11.15 11.14 -9.83
C PRO A 58 11.17 10.06 -8.74
N VAL A 59 9.99 9.70 -8.25
CA VAL A 59 9.84 8.80 -7.11
C VAL A 59 9.04 7.57 -7.47
N LEU A 60 9.68 6.41 -7.36
CA LEU A 60 9.02 5.11 -7.24
C LEU A 60 8.96 4.74 -5.76
N LEU A 61 7.77 4.59 -5.20
CA LEU A 61 7.55 4.13 -3.84
C LEU A 61 7.08 2.67 -3.82
N LEU A 62 7.97 1.78 -3.37
CA LEU A 62 7.66 0.36 -3.14
C LEU A 62 7.18 0.18 -1.70
N ALA A 63 5.99 -0.34 -1.53
CA ALA A 63 5.38 -0.49 -0.21
C ALA A 63 4.79 -1.90 -0.02
N HIS A 64 5.34 -2.66 0.93
CA HIS A 64 4.90 -4.01 1.24
C HIS A 64 4.08 -4.05 2.53
N SER A 65 3.01 -4.84 2.54
CA SER A 65 2.21 -5.13 3.74
C SER A 65 1.76 -3.86 4.47
N MET A 66 2.02 -3.73 5.76
CA MET A 66 1.75 -2.53 6.56
C MET A 66 2.43 -1.27 6.02
N GLY A 67 3.54 -1.42 5.31
CA GLY A 67 4.18 -0.29 4.62
C GLY A 67 3.25 0.41 3.64
N SER A 68 2.30 -0.30 3.01
CA SER A 68 1.31 0.30 2.11
C SER A 68 0.30 1.18 2.84
N VAL A 69 -0.13 0.80 4.05
CA VAL A 69 -1.01 1.62 4.90
C VAL A 69 -0.29 2.88 5.37
N ILE A 70 0.95 2.72 5.85
CA ILE A 70 1.78 3.85 6.29
C ILE A 70 2.03 4.81 5.12
N SER A 71 2.31 4.27 3.93
CA SER A 71 2.53 5.07 2.72
C SER A 71 1.27 5.83 2.30
N TYR A 72 0.12 5.18 2.28
CA TYR A 72 -1.15 5.82 1.97
C TYR A 72 -1.44 6.98 2.92
N ASP A 73 -1.33 6.75 4.23
CA ASP A 73 -1.59 7.77 5.26
C ASP A 73 -0.58 8.92 5.21
N ALA A 74 0.71 8.62 4.97
CA ALA A 74 1.74 9.65 4.81
C ALA A 74 1.50 10.52 3.57
N LEU A 75 1.14 9.90 2.45
CA LEU A 75 0.81 10.61 1.21
C LEU A 75 -0.46 11.44 1.37
N TRP A 76 -1.47 10.93 2.11
CA TRP A 76 -2.65 11.72 2.42
C TRP A 76 -2.29 12.96 3.24
N GLN A 77 -1.46 12.85 4.27
CA GLN A 77 -0.98 14.01 5.05
C GLN A 77 -0.23 15.01 4.16
N LEU A 78 0.73 14.53 3.36
CA LEU A 78 1.52 15.38 2.46
C LEU A 78 0.65 16.12 1.44
N SER A 79 -0.39 15.48 0.94
CA SER A 79 -1.32 16.12 -0.01
C SER A 79 -2.23 17.19 0.62
N ARG A 80 -2.16 17.40 1.95
CA ARG A 80 -2.85 18.48 2.70
C ARG A 80 -1.90 19.60 3.11
N GLU A 81 -0.62 19.45 2.90
CA GLU A 81 0.38 20.48 3.18
C GLU A 81 0.48 21.39 1.94
N GLU A 82 0.19 22.69 2.09
CA GLU A 82 0.09 23.67 0.98
C GLU A 82 1.35 23.74 0.10
N GLU A 83 2.53 23.52 0.69
CA GLU A 83 3.82 23.65 0.01
C GLU A 83 4.63 22.34 0.03
N SER A 84 3.98 21.18 0.13
CA SER A 84 4.75 19.93 0.23
C SER A 84 5.57 19.63 -1.02
N GLY A 85 5.10 20.03 -2.21
CA GLY A 85 5.73 19.75 -3.50
C GLY A 85 5.95 18.25 -3.78
N VAL A 86 5.53 17.39 -2.86
CA VAL A 86 5.76 15.94 -2.94
C VAL A 86 4.82 15.30 -3.93
N SER A 87 5.40 14.61 -4.91
CA SER A 87 4.68 13.73 -5.84
C SER A 87 5.39 12.38 -5.89
N VAL A 88 4.61 11.32 -6.00
CA VAL A 88 5.07 9.95 -6.24
C VAL A 88 4.61 9.54 -7.63
N ASP A 89 5.54 9.33 -8.55
CA ASP A 89 5.21 8.99 -9.94
C ASP A 89 4.53 7.63 -10.03
N LEU A 90 5.07 6.66 -9.28
CA LEU A 90 4.52 5.33 -9.17
C LEU A 90 4.51 4.85 -7.71
N LEU A 91 3.31 4.62 -7.16
CA LEU A 91 3.13 3.82 -5.95
C LEU A 91 2.97 2.36 -6.37
N LEU A 92 3.88 1.49 -5.91
CA LEU A 92 3.77 0.05 -6.11
C LEU A 92 3.55 -0.61 -4.75
N THR A 93 2.35 -1.15 -4.53
CA THR A 93 2.01 -1.89 -3.31
C THR A 93 2.06 -3.39 -3.55
N SER A 94 2.54 -4.16 -2.58
CA SER A 94 2.59 -5.61 -2.63
C SER A 94 2.13 -6.24 -1.32
N GLY A 95 1.36 -7.32 -1.39
CA GLY A 95 0.80 -7.97 -0.19
C GLY A 95 0.02 -6.99 0.70
N SER A 96 -0.68 -6.05 0.09
CA SER A 96 -1.28 -4.89 0.76
C SER A 96 -2.61 -5.23 1.44
N PRO A 97 -2.82 -4.85 2.71
CA PRO A 97 -4.10 -5.00 3.38
C PRO A 97 -5.11 -3.88 3.06
N LEU A 98 -4.76 -2.92 2.19
CA LEU A 98 -5.60 -1.75 1.86
C LEU A 98 -6.97 -2.11 1.26
N GLY A 99 -7.13 -3.30 0.66
CA GLY A 99 -8.41 -3.80 0.18
C GLY A 99 -9.36 -4.22 1.31
N GLN A 100 -8.85 -4.47 2.51
CA GLN A 100 -9.68 -4.91 3.63
C GLN A 100 -10.53 -3.76 4.18
N LYS A 101 -11.84 -3.97 4.34
CA LYS A 101 -12.78 -2.95 4.86
C LYS A 101 -12.41 -2.48 6.27
N ILE A 102 -11.87 -3.37 7.10
CA ILE A 102 -11.41 -3.01 8.44
C ILE A 102 -10.25 -2.01 8.36
N VAL A 103 -9.34 -2.16 7.40
CA VAL A 103 -8.22 -1.23 7.17
C VAL A 103 -8.75 0.09 6.63
N GLN A 104 -9.60 0.07 5.60
CA GLN A 104 -10.17 1.27 4.98
C GLN A 104 -10.92 2.16 5.97
N ARG A 105 -11.55 1.58 7.01
CA ARG A 105 -12.24 2.32 8.08
C ARG A 105 -11.32 3.14 8.99
N HIS A 106 -10.02 2.89 8.94
CA HIS A 106 -9.04 3.57 9.80
C HIS A 106 -8.01 4.39 9.01
N LEU A 107 -8.06 4.36 7.68
CA LEU A 107 -7.19 5.22 6.86
C LEU A 107 -7.45 6.70 7.16
N LEU A 108 -6.41 7.50 7.09
CA LEU A 108 -6.56 8.94 7.15
C LEU A 108 -7.43 9.43 5.98
N GLY A 109 -8.23 10.48 6.23
CA GLY A 109 -9.19 10.99 5.24
C GLY A 109 -10.50 10.21 5.13
N LYS A 110 -10.67 9.08 5.82
CA LYS A 110 -11.91 8.27 5.75
C LYS A 110 -13.18 9.04 6.10
N GLY A 111 -13.07 10.06 6.96
CA GLY A 111 -14.15 10.94 7.37
C GLY A 111 -14.44 12.08 6.40
N GLU A 112 -13.54 12.32 5.46
CA GLU A 112 -13.64 13.37 4.47
C GLU A 112 -14.50 12.95 3.27
N ARG A 113 -14.86 13.92 2.41
CA ARG A 113 -15.69 13.71 1.22
C ARG A 113 -14.97 14.18 -0.04
N GLY A 114 -15.37 13.61 -1.19
CA GLY A 114 -14.80 13.99 -2.48
C GLY A 114 -13.29 13.80 -2.54
N GLU A 115 -12.59 14.76 -3.11
CA GLU A 115 -11.14 14.71 -3.31
C GLU A 115 -10.35 14.69 -2.01
N THR A 116 -10.85 15.39 -0.98
CA THR A 116 -10.15 15.49 0.31
C THR A 116 -10.06 14.14 1.06
N ARG A 117 -10.87 13.17 0.66
CA ARG A 117 -10.85 11.82 1.21
C ARG A 117 -9.56 11.04 0.88
N TYR A 118 -8.92 11.37 -0.23
CA TYR A 118 -7.84 10.57 -0.80
C TYR A 118 -6.54 11.37 -0.91
N PRO A 119 -5.36 10.70 -0.94
CA PRO A 119 -4.13 11.36 -1.36
C PRO A 119 -4.26 11.82 -2.82
N SER A 120 -3.72 13.01 -3.14
CA SER A 120 -3.77 13.60 -4.49
C SER A 120 -2.38 13.75 -5.12
N ASN A 121 -1.38 13.12 -4.54
CA ASN A 121 0.03 13.22 -4.93
C ASN A 121 0.60 11.88 -5.43
N ILE A 122 -0.26 11.02 -5.99
CA ILE A 122 0.12 9.73 -6.60
C ILE A 122 -0.15 9.82 -8.10
N GLY A 123 0.87 9.68 -8.92
CA GLY A 123 0.75 9.69 -10.38
C GLY A 123 0.03 8.45 -10.93
N SER A 124 0.57 7.28 -10.60
CA SER A 124 -0.04 5.96 -10.93
C SER A 124 0.11 5.03 -9.74
N TRP A 125 -0.79 4.05 -9.64
CA TRP A 125 -0.75 3.06 -8.57
C TRP A 125 -0.81 1.64 -9.16
N ILE A 126 0.16 0.81 -8.81
CA ILE A 126 0.18 -0.61 -9.14
C ILE A 126 0.09 -1.40 -7.85
N ASN A 127 -0.83 -2.36 -7.81
CA ASN A 127 -0.96 -3.29 -6.69
C ASN A 127 -0.65 -4.72 -7.15
N ILE A 128 0.20 -5.41 -6.42
CA ILE A 128 0.58 -6.79 -6.69
C ILE A 128 0.19 -7.65 -5.49
N ALA A 129 -0.67 -8.64 -5.70
CA ALA A 129 -1.15 -9.54 -4.66
C ALA A 129 -0.81 -10.99 -5.00
N ALA A 130 -0.32 -11.76 -4.02
CA ALA A 130 -0.05 -13.17 -4.23
C ALA A 130 -1.32 -14.01 -4.08
N LEU A 131 -1.44 -15.01 -4.93
CA LEU A 131 -2.48 -16.03 -4.81
C LEU A 131 -2.26 -16.85 -3.54
N GLY A 132 -3.32 -17.01 -2.75
CA GLY A 132 -3.27 -17.73 -1.47
C GLY A 132 -2.82 -16.88 -0.27
N GLU A 133 -2.54 -15.61 -0.47
CA GLU A 133 -2.20 -14.70 0.62
C GLU A 133 -3.44 -14.26 1.39
N LEU A 134 -3.39 -14.42 2.73
CA LEU A 134 -4.52 -14.11 3.60
C LEU A 134 -4.55 -12.64 4.04
N THR A 135 -3.43 -11.93 3.99
CA THR A 135 -3.35 -10.49 4.32
C THR A 135 -3.89 -9.61 3.19
N ALA A 136 -3.85 -10.08 1.96
CA ALA A 136 -4.38 -9.41 0.77
C ALA A 136 -5.60 -10.18 0.21
N ILE A 137 -6.60 -10.48 1.05
CA ILE A 137 -7.81 -11.22 0.66
C ILE A 137 -8.57 -10.48 -0.44
N ASP A 138 -8.73 -9.17 -0.32
CA ASP A 138 -9.19 -8.32 -1.41
C ASP A 138 -7.97 -7.83 -2.20
N ARG A 139 -7.80 -8.40 -3.38
CA ARG A 139 -6.64 -8.19 -4.25
C ARG A 139 -6.85 -7.09 -5.29
N ARG A 140 -8.04 -6.46 -5.32
CA ARG A 140 -8.42 -5.51 -6.37
C ARG A 140 -8.62 -4.09 -5.84
N LEU A 141 -7.53 -3.43 -5.50
CA LEU A 141 -7.55 -2.06 -5.01
C LEU A 141 -8.15 -1.08 -6.02
N GLY A 142 -8.02 -1.35 -7.33
CA GLY A 142 -8.65 -0.55 -8.38
C GLY A 142 -10.16 -0.43 -8.24
N ASN A 143 -10.84 -1.44 -7.70
CA ASN A 143 -12.27 -1.38 -7.40
C ASN A 143 -12.55 -0.51 -6.18
N ASP A 144 -11.81 -0.73 -5.09
CA ASP A 144 -12.01 -0.04 -3.81
C ASP A 144 -11.69 1.45 -3.87
N PHE A 145 -10.63 1.79 -4.60
CA PHE A 145 -10.15 3.16 -4.77
C PHE A 145 -10.53 3.77 -6.13
N SER A 146 -11.49 3.19 -6.86
CA SER A 146 -11.93 3.67 -8.17
C SER A 146 -12.38 5.14 -8.16
N ALA A 147 -12.79 5.67 -7.02
CA ALA A 147 -13.12 7.07 -6.87
C ALA A 147 -11.90 7.99 -7.12
N MET A 148 -10.68 7.55 -6.78
CA MET A 148 -9.48 8.35 -7.04
C MET A 148 -9.26 8.57 -8.54
N THR A 149 -9.47 7.54 -9.37
CA THR A 149 -9.36 7.66 -10.82
C THR A 149 -10.48 8.54 -11.39
N ARG A 150 -11.73 8.36 -10.93
CA ARG A 150 -12.85 9.20 -11.37
C ARG A 150 -12.72 10.68 -11.01
N LEU A 151 -12.05 10.97 -9.89
CA LEU A 151 -11.76 12.34 -9.44
C LEU A 151 -10.47 12.92 -10.06
N GLY A 152 -9.75 12.16 -10.89
CA GLY A 152 -8.51 12.61 -11.50
C GLY A 152 -7.32 12.73 -10.54
N LEU A 153 -7.40 12.12 -9.34
CA LEU A 153 -6.34 12.16 -8.32
C LEU A 153 -5.20 11.19 -8.60
N VAL A 154 -5.46 10.17 -9.41
CA VAL A 154 -4.51 9.18 -9.90
C VAL A 154 -4.85 8.85 -11.33
N ARG A 155 -3.86 8.68 -12.20
CA ARG A 155 -4.11 8.35 -13.62
C ARG A 155 -4.77 6.98 -13.77
N GLU A 156 -4.24 6.00 -13.06
CA GLU A 156 -4.72 4.63 -13.10
C GLU A 156 -4.38 3.89 -11.81
N ILE A 157 -5.17 2.86 -11.49
CA ILE A 157 -4.86 1.85 -10.48
C ILE A 157 -4.92 0.50 -11.18
N ARG A 158 -3.79 -0.21 -11.25
CA ARG A 158 -3.69 -1.53 -11.87
C ARG A 158 -3.42 -2.59 -10.82
N ASP A 159 -4.17 -3.69 -10.89
CA ASP A 159 -4.01 -4.84 -10.00
C ASP A 159 -3.42 -6.02 -10.76
N PHE A 160 -2.40 -6.64 -10.18
CA PHE A 160 -1.80 -7.87 -10.68
C PHE A 160 -1.87 -8.97 -9.62
N GLU A 161 -2.25 -10.17 -10.07
CA GLU A 161 -2.19 -11.37 -9.25
C GLU A 161 -0.96 -12.19 -9.66
N VAL A 162 -0.16 -12.61 -8.69
CA VAL A 162 1.08 -13.35 -8.93
C VAL A 162 1.17 -14.59 -8.05
N PHE A 163 2.06 -15.51 -8.40
CA PHE A 163 2.49 -16.56 -7.50
C PHE A 163 3.75 -16.12 -6.77
N ASN A 164 3.72 -16.17 -5.43
CA ASN A 164 4.88 -15.97 -4.59
C ASN A 164 5.37 -17.34 -4.08
N TYR A 165 6.47 -17.81 -4.62
CA TYR A 165 7.05 -19.12 -4.28
C TYR A 165 8.15 -19.05 -3.25
N TYR A 166 8.31 -17.91 -2.58
CA TYR A 166 9.36 -17.76 -1.59
C TYR A 166 9.20 -18.76 -0.45
N ARG A 167 10.31 -19.38 -0.08
CA ARG A 167 10.37 -20.35 1.04
C ARG A 167 11.36 -19.89 2.07
N MET A 168 10.95 -19.86 3.31
CA MET A 168 11.82 -19.66 4.46
C MET A 168 11.95 -20.98 5.20
N ARG A 169 13.19 -21.50 5.33
CA ARG A 169 13.45 -22.81 5.97
C ARG A 169 12.60 -23.95 5.39
N GLY A 170 12.36 -23.93 4.08
CA GLY A 170 11.57 -24.96 3.39
C GLY A 170 10.03 -24.76 3.44
N VAL A 171 9.54 -23.85 4.26
CA VAL A 171 8.11 -23.51 4.37
C VAL A 171 7.76 -22.40 3.39
N LEU A 172 6.69 -22.58 2.62
CA LEU A 172 6.17 -21.57 1.71
C LEU A 172 5.65 -20.38 2.49
N ASN A 173 6.16 -19.17 2.16
CA ASN A 173 5.68 -17.91 2.70
C ASN A 173 5.25 -16.99 1.55
N VAL A 174 3.96 -17.04 1.21
CA VAL A 174 3.38 -16.26 0.12
C VAL A 174 3.31 -14.76 0.39
N HIS A 175 3.48 -14.36 1.65
CA HIS A 175 3.51 -12.95 2.08
C HIS A 175 4.92 -12.34 2.03
N ALA A 176 5.96 -13.16 1.89
CA ALA A 176 7.33 -12.65 1.96
C ALA A 176 7.63 -11.60 0.90
N GLU A 177 8.17 -10.48 1.33
CA GLU A 177 8.56 -9.35 0.46
C GLU A 177 9.52 -9.75 -0.66
N TYR A 178 10.48 -10.62 -0.36
CA TYR A 178 11.45 -11.11 -1.34
C TYR A 178 10.80 -11.79 -2.53
N GLY A 179 9.72 -12.56 -2.31
CA GLY A 179 9.02 -13.23 -3.38
C GLY A 179 8.30 -12.24 -4.32
N TYR A 180 7.88 -11.09 -3.80
CA TYR A 180 7.36 -9.99 -4.61
C TYR A 180 8.46 -9.26 -5.37
N LEU A 181 9.58 -8.94 -4.70
CA LEU A 181 10.68 -8.18 -5.30
C LEU A 181 11.36 -8.92 -6.47
N VAL A 182 11.48 -10.26 -6.38
CA VAL A 182 12.08 -11.07 -7.45
C VAL A 182 11.06 -11.49 -8.52
N ASN A 183 9.79 -11.11 -8.39
CA ASN A 183 8.75 -11.46 -9.36
C ASN A 183 8.92 -10.67 -10.65
N GLU A 184 8.77 -11.34 -11.79
CA GLU A 184 8.90 -10.71 -13.11
C GLU A 184 7.89 -9.58 -13.36
N VAL A 185 6.68 -9.67 -12.76
CA VAL A 185 5.67 -8.60 -12.85
C VAL A 185 6.19 -7.33 -12.17
N THR A 186 6.76 -7.47 -10.96
CA THR A 186 7.37 -6.36 -10.25
C THR A 186 8.52 -5.75 -11.05
N ALA A 187 9.42 -6.59 -11.55
CA ALA A 187 10.55 -6.14 -12.36
C ALA A 187 10.10 -5.38 -13.60
N ARG A 188 9.09 -5.89 -14.32
CA ARG A 188 8.51 -5.24 -15.49
C ARG A 188 7.93 -3.87 -15.13
N CYS A 189 7.14 -3.76 -14.07
CA CYS A 189 6.56 -2.48 -13.64
C CYS A 189 7.63 -1.44 -13.29
N VAL A 190 8.71 -1.86 -12.62
CA VAL A 190 9.85 -0.98 -12.29
C VAL A 190 10.59 -0.53 -13.56
N ILE A 191 10.82 -1.44 -14.50
CA ILE A 191 11.49 -1.13 -15.78
C ILE A 191 10.63 -0.18 -16.62
N GLU A 192 9.31 -0.40 -16.71
CA GLU A 192 8.39 0.48 -17.42
C GLU A 192 8.41 1.89 -16.84
N TRP A 193 8.33 2.01 -15.51
CA TRP A 193 8.46 3.29 -14.84
C TRP A 193 9.81 3.94 -15.10
N TRP A 194 10.92 3.21 -14.97
CA TRP A 194 12.26 3.74 -15.19
C TRP A 194 12.43 4.31 -16.61
N ARG A 195 11.93 3.58 -17.61
CA ARG A 195 11.98 4.03 -19.01
C ARG A 195 11.15 5.29 -19.23
N SER A 196 9.95 5.36 -18.66
CA SER A 196 9.08 6.53 -18.79
C SER A 196 9.71 7.80 -18.19
N VAL A 197 10.47 7.64 -17.12
CA VAL A 197 11.22 8.75 -16.50
C VAL A 197 12.43 9.15 -17.34
N ALA A 198 13.19 8.17 -17.85
CA ALA A 198 14.37 8.43 -18.67
C ALA A 198 14.05 9.06 -20.04
N GLU A 199 12.88 8.79 -20.61
CA GLU A 199 12.41 9.36 -21.87
C GLU A 199 11.75 10.74 -21.71
N GLY A 200 11.35 11.10 -20.49
CA GLY A 200 10.73 12.39 -20.16
C GLY A 200 11.72 13.48 -19.71
N THR A 201 13.00 13.13 -19.60
CA THR A 201 14.11 14.04 -19.31
C THR A 201 14.91 14.32 -20.57
#